data_eb799539d839d05618f299b870213dc6
#
_entry.id   eb799539d839d05618f299b870213dc6
#
_cell.length_a   1.000
_cell.length_b   1.000
_cell.length_c   1.000
_cell.angle_alpha   90.00
_cell.angle_beta   90.00
_cell.angle_gamma   90.00
#
_symmetry.space_group_name_H-M   'P 1'
#
loop_
_entity.id
_entity.type
_entity.pdbx_description
1 polymer ?
#
loop_
_entity_poly.entity_id
_entity_poly.type
_entity_poly.pdbx_seq_one_letter_code
_entity_poly.pdbx_strand_id
1 'polypeptide(L)'
;ARKHPDALGEIVYRPVDRRENYVKRCVGLPGNTLEIKDKVVYIDGKPVEQPSNVQFSYKVELTQTIPEWMRRELGISVEDLNLLYQTGQLPLTQESYEKLKNNKRLVKSISIADNDYTQGIYPLNGNKGWTVDNYGPVWIPKRGESIKLDMDNIAVYERPISFRPLSQE
;
A
#
# COMPACT_ATOMS: atom_id res chain seq x y z
N ALA A 1 0.52 21.57 -5.92
CA ALA A 1 1.54 22.62 -5.84
C ALA A 1 1.27 23.76 -6.83
N ARG A 2 1.16 23.52 -8.14
CA ARG A 2 0.93 24.60 -9.14
C ARG A 2 -0.35 25.43 -8.89
N LYS A 3 -1.39 24.84 -8.30
CA LYS A 3 -2.67 25.52 -8.02
C LYS A 3 -2.72 26.22 -6.64
N HIS A 4 -1.78 25.89 -5.75
CA HIS A 4 -1.77 26.38 -4.37
C HIS A 4 -0.33 26.65 -3.92
N PRO A 5 0.38 27.65 -4.51
CA PRO A 5 1.76 27.97 -4.15
C PRO A 5 1.87 28.45 -2.71
N ASP A 6 0.88 29.18 -2.21
CA ASP A 6 0.89 29.74 -0.86
C ASP A 6 0.83 28.67 0.24
N ALA A 7 0.21 27.52 -0.06
CA ALA A 7 0.08 26.39 0.89
C ALA A 7 1.23 25.38 0.79
N LEU A 8 1.85 25.25 -0.37
CA LEU A 8 2.81 24.19 -0.69
C LEU A 8 4.23 24.69 -1.01
N GLY A 9 4.42 26.02 -0.95
CA GLY A 9 5.68 26.66 -1.25
C GLY A 9 6.02 26.68 -2.74
N GLU A 10 7.17 27.26 -3.05
CA GLU A 10 7.66 27.44 -4.41
C GLU A 10 8.11 26.11 -5.03
N ILE A 11 7.82 25.91 -6.32
CA ILE A 11 8.28 24.74 -7.06
C ILE A 11 9.75 24.93 -7.42
N VAL A 12 10.63 24.18 -6.75
CA VAL A 12 12.06 24.18 -7.02
C VAL A 12 12.41 23.08 -8.01
N TYR A 13 13.02 23.45 -9.12
CA TYR A 13 13.60 22.49 -10.06
C TYR A 13 14.97 22.02 -9.56
N ARG A 14 15.07 20.72 -9.27
CA ARG A 14 16.36 20.11 -8.89
C ARG A 14 16.99 19.39 -10.06
N PRO A 15 18.32 19.55 -10.31
CA PRO A 15 19.08 18.73 -11.25
C PRO A 15 18.91 17.23 -10.96
N VAL A 16 19.14 16.39 -11.97
CA VAL A 16 18.91 14.94 -11.89
C VAL A 16 19.70 14.29 -10.76
N ASP A 17 20.93 14.73 -10.52
CA ASP A 17 21.83 14.28 -9.45
C ASP A 17 21.38 14.66 -8.04
N ARG A 18 20.46 15.62 -7.91
CA ARG A 18 19.88 16.08 -6.65
C ARG A 18 18.41 15.67 -6.47
N ARG A 19 17.87 14.81 -7.34
CA ARG A 19 16.52 14.26 -7.21
C ARG A 19 16.59 13.00 -6.35
N GLU A 20 15.63 12.88 -5.46
CA GLU A 20 15.45 11.64 -4.70
C GLU A 20 14.98 10.52 -5.64
N ASN A 21 15.62 9.37 -5.55
CA ASN A 21 15.22 8.17 -6.28
C ASN A 21 14.29 7.33 -5.42
N TYR A 22 13.06 7.17 -5.86
CA TYR A 22 12.09 6.31 -5.20
C TYR A 22 12.16 4.90 -5.82
N VAL A 23 12.53 3.92 -5.02
CA VAL A 23 12.55 2.51 -5.43
C VAL A 23 11.32 1.82 -4.86
N LYS A 24 10.54 1.17 -5.73
CA LYS A 24 9.39 0.35 -5.35
C LYS A 24 9.49 -1.00 -6.05
N ARG A 25 8.99 -2.05 -5.41
CA ARG A 25 8.92 -3.37 -6.02
C ARG A 25 7.94 -3.33 -7.21
N CYS A 26 8.40 -3.78 -8.37
CA CYS A 26 7.51 -4.01 -9.50
C CYS A 26 6.82 -5.35 -9.31
N VAL A 27 5.53 -5.36 -9.14
CA VAL A 27 4.74 -6.58 -8.91
C VAL A 27 4.02 -7.08 -10.15
N GLY A 28 3.79 -6.21 -11.15
CA GLY A 28 3.17 -6.58 -12.42
C GLY A 28 3.88 -5.96 -13.61
N LEU A 29 3.97 -6.69 -14.70
CA LEU A 29 4.59 -6.25 -15.95
C LEU A 29 3.52 -5.94 -17.01
N PRO A 30 3.84 -5.17 -18.07
CA PRO A 30 2.94 -4.96 -19.18
C PRO A 30 2.43 -6.29 -19.76
N GLY A 31 1.12 -6.42 -19.90
CA GLY A 31 0.41 -7.63 -20.33
C GLY A 31 -0.14 -8.47 -19.19
N ASN A 32 0.33 -8.28 -17.94
CA ASN A 32 -0.22 -9.00 -16.81
C ASN A 32 -1.57 -8.42 -16.34
N THR A 33 -2.34 -9.25 -15.67
CA THR A 33 -3.52 -8.87 -14.90
C THR A 33 -3.20 -8.93 -13.41
N LEU A 34 -3.27 -7.78 -12.75
CA LEU A 34 -3.04 -7.63 -11.31
C LEU A 34 -4.37 -7.72 -10.57
N GLU A 35 -4.41 -8.49 -9.51
CA GLU A 35 -5.54 -8.59 -8.60
C GLU A 35 -5.05 -8.77 -7.16
N ILE A 36 -5.78 -8.25 -6.18
CA ILE A 36 -5.55 -8.54 -4.75
C ILE A 36 -6.83 -9.18 -4.22
N LYS A 37 -6.69 -10.33 -3.59
CA LYS A 37 -7.77 -11.06 -2.90
C LYS A 37 -7.32 -11.36 -1.49
N ASP A 38 -8.06 -10.89 -0.52
CA ASP A 38 -7.78 -11.11 0.89
C ASP A 38 -6.31 -10.86 1.25
N LYS A 39 -5.78 -9.69 0.83
CA LYS A 39 -4.40 -9.22 1.06
C LYS A 39 -3.32 -9.97 0.27
N VAL A 40 -3.69 -10.97 -0.54
CA VAL A 40 -2.76 -11.72 -1.39
C VAL A 40 -2.76 -11.14 -2.81
N VAL A 41 -1.57 -10.84 -3.31
CA VAL A 41 -1.39 -10.36 -4.70
C VAL A 41 -1.43 -11.54 -5.66
N TYR A 42 -2.22 -11.41 -6.72
CA TYR A 42 -2.30 -12.37 -7.83
C TYR A 42 -1.83 -11.69 -9.11
N ILE A 43 -1.04 -12.40 -9.89
CA ILE A 43 -0.66 -12.02 -11.25
C ILE A 43 -1.12 -13.13 -12.20
N ASP A 44 -1.95 -12.76 -13.17
CA ASP A 44 -2.57 -13.68 -14.13
C ASP A 44 -3.27 -14.87 -13.44
N GLY A 45 -3.97 -14.58 -12.34
CA GLY A 45 -4.71 -15.54 -11.53
C GLY A 45 -3.86 -16.44 -10.63
N LYS A 46 -2.53 -16.24 -10.58
CA LYS A 46 -1.63 -17.01 -9.72
C LYS A 46 -1.17 -16.17 -8.54
N PRO A 47 -1.19 -16.69 -7.31
CA PRO A 47 -0.69 -15.95 -6.16
C PRO A 47 0.80 -15.70 -6.29
N VAL A 48 1.22 -14.49 -5.96
CA VAL A 48 2.64 -14.10 -5.91
C VAL A 48 3.17 -14.44 -4.53
N GLU A 49 4.35 -15.05 -4.49
CA GLU A 49 5.04 -15.33 -3.23
C GLU A 49 5.31 -14.02 -2.47
N GLN A 50 4.81 -13.96 -1.26
CA GLN A 50 5.01 -12.80 -0.41
C GLN A 50 6.39 -12.85 0.23
N PRO A 51 7.15 -11.73 0.22
CA PRO A 51 8.39 -11.66 0.97
C PRO A 51 8.17 -11.88 2.47
N SER A 52 9.10 -12.55 3.13
CA SER A 52 9.01 -12.87 4.57
C SER A 52 8.88 -11.64 5.48
N ASN A 53 9.33 -10.48 5.00
CA ASN A 53 9.29 -9.21 5.72
C ASN A 53 8.06 -8.32 5.37
N VAL A 54 7.05 -8.87 4.69
CA VAL A 54 5.79 -8.15 4.48
C VAL A 54 5.14 -7.89 5.83
N GLN A 55 4.69 -6.67 6.03
CA GLN A 55 3.94 -6.27 7.23
C GLN A 55 2.46 -6.12 6.89
N PHE A 56 1.62 -6.63 7.78
CA PHE A 56 0.19 -6.36 7.80
C PHE A 56 -0.17 -5.58 9.05
N SER A 57 -1.24 -4.80 8.98
CA SER A 57 -1.79 -4.15 10.15
C SER A 57 -2.59 -5.13 10.99
N TYR A 58 -2.35 -5.10 12.29
CA TYR A 58 -3.08 -5.90 13.28
C TYR A 58 -3.75 -4.98 14.28
N LYS A 59 -4.99 -5.27 14.64
CA LYS A 59 -5.66 -4.69 15.80
C LYS A 59 -5.08 -5.36 17.05
N VAL A 60 -4.46 -4.58 17.93
CA VAL A 60 -3.76 -5.09 19.10
C VAL A 60 -4.28 -4.40 20.35
N GLU A 61 -4.69 -5.19 21.33
CA GLU A 61 -5.07 -4.73 22.66
C GLU A 61 -4.03 -5.23 23.65
N LEU A 62 -3.33 -4.30 24.29
CA LEU A 62 -2.27 -4.60 25.23
C LEU A 62 -2.78 -4.56 26.66
N THR A 63 -2.22 -5.42 27.51
CA THR A 63 -2.43 -5.39 28.98
C THR A 63 -1.46 -4.43 29.65
N GLN A 64 -0.28 -4.25 29.06
CA GLN A 64 0.77 -3.35 29.54
C GLN A 64 1.61 -2.88 28.34
N THR A 65 2.44 -1.86 28.55
CA THR A 65 3.31 -1.30 27.52
C THR A 65 4.35 -2.31 27.04
N ILE A 66 4.66 -2.28 25.73
CA ILE A 66 5.72 -3.11 25.14
C ILE A 66 7.07 -2.61 25.66
N PRO A 67 7.87 -3.46 26.33
CA PRO A 67 9.20 -3.08 26.79
C PRO A 67 10.14 -2.74 25.63
N GLU A 68 11.07 -1.81 25.84
CA GLU A 68 11.99 -1.32 24.81
C GLU A 68 12.79 -2.44 24.14
N TRP A 69 13.28 -3.41 24.92
CA TRP A 69 14.03 -4.55 24.39
C TRP A 69 13.19 -5.39 23.43
N MET A 70 11.91 -5.64 23.79
CA MET A 70 10.96 -6.40 22.95
C MET A 70 10.55 -5.62 21.72
N ARG A 71 10.35 -4.30 21.84
CA ARG A 71 10.08 -3.42 20.70
C ARG A 71 11.17 -3.57 19.63
N ARG A 72 12.44 -3.53 20.04
CA ARG A 72 13.59 -3.68 19.14
C ARG A 72 13.66 -5.09 18.55
N GLU A 73 13.41 -6.13 19.34
CA GLU A 73 13.40 -7.52 18.87
C GLU A 73 12.32 -7.74 17.82
N LEU A 74 11.15 -7.15 18.00
CA LEU A 74 10.03 -7.27 17.08
C LEU A 74 10.14 -6.33 15.86
N GLY A 75 11.16 -5.48 15.80
CA GLY A 75 11.36 -4.52 14.72
C GLY A 75 10.29 -3.42 14.67
N ILE A 76 9.64 -3.13 15.78
CA ILE A 76 8.61 -2.08 15.89
C ILE A 76 9.29 -0.73 16.03
N SER A 77 8.99 0.22 15.15
CA SER A 77 9.48 1.59 15.25
C SER A 77 8.80 2.36 16.39
N VAL A 78 9.33 3.53 16.75
CA VAL A 78 8.66 4.42 17.72
C VAL A 78 7.36 4.96 17.12
N GLU A 79 7.38 5.23 15.83
CA GLU A 79 6.23 5.70 15.06
C GLU A 79 5.10 4.65 15.04
N ASP A 80 5.43 3.37 14.83
CA ASP A 80 4.46 2.27 14.88
C ASP A 80 3.85 2.12 16.28
N LEU A 81 4.66 2.30 17.33
CA LEU A 81 4.17 2.26 18.69
C LEU A 81 3.22 3.42 18.99
N ASN A 82 3.53 4.62 18.49
CA ASN A 82 2.63 5.78 18.57
C ASN A 82 1.33 5.55 17.79
N LEU A 83 1.42 4.93 16.61
CA LEU A 83 0.26 4.53 15.83
C LEU A 83 -0.63 3.55 16.62
N LEU A 84 -0.03 2.56 17.27
CA LEU A 84 -0.75 1.62 18.12
C LEU A 84 -1.53 2.34 19.24
N TYR A 85 -0.91 3.29 19.93
CA TYR A 85 -1.59 4.02 21.02
C TYR A 85 -2.69 4.95 20.51
N GLN A 86 -2.59 5.45 19.28
CA GLN A 86 -3.61 6.33 18.69
C GLN A 86 -4.77 5.56 18.07
N THR A 87 -4.49 4.46 17.42
CA THR A 87 -5.46 3.76 16.55
C THR A 87 -5.79 2.34 16.99
N GLY A 88 -5.03 1.78 17.92
CA GLY A 88 -5.12 0.37 18.27
C GLY A 88 -4.53 -0.57 17.21
N GLN A 89 -3.86 -0.03 16.18
CA GLN A 89 -3.30 -0.82 15.08
C GLN A 89 -1.77 -0.81 15.12
N LEU A 90 -1.18 -1.96 14.81
CA LEU A 90 0.27 -2.16 14.78
C LEU A 90 0.67 -2.92 13.52
N PRO A 91 1.55 -2.36 12.68
CA PRO A 91 2.11 -3.10 11.55
C PRO A 91 3.14 -4.12 12.03
N LEU A 92 2.94 -5.38 11.68
CA LEU A 92 3.81 -6.49 12.08
C LEU A 92 4.11 -7.41 10.91
N THR A 93 5.32 -7.98 10.89
CA THR A 93 5.62 -9.16 10.07
C THR A 93 4.91 -10.39 10.68
N GLN A 94 4.79 -11.46 9.90
CA GLN A 94 4.22 -12.71 10.41
C GLN A 94 5.00 -13.25 11.63
N GLU A 95 6.33 -13.17 11.59
CA GLU A 95 7.19 -13.59 12.70
C GLU A 95 6.92 -12.78 13.98
N SER A 96 6.88 -11.44 13.85
CA SER A 96 6.62 -10.54 14.97
C SER A 96 5.21 -10.71 15.54
N TYR A 97 4.23 -10.96 14.66
CA TYR A 97 2.87 -11.29 15.06
C TYR A 97 2.81 -12.56 15.92
N GLU A 98 3.44 -13.66 15.48
CA GLU A 98 3.44 -14.92 16.24
C GLU A 98 4.14 -14.77 17.59
N LYS A 99 5.28 -14.07 17.64
CA LYS A 99 5.97 -13.78 18.92
C LYS A 99 5.08 -12.98 19.87
N LEU A 100 4.42 -11.94 19.35
CA LEU A 100 3.56 -11.07 20.16
C LEU A 100 2.31 -11.81 20.64
N LYS A 101 1.65 -12.56 19.77
CA LYS A 101 0.45 -13.37 20.06
C LYS A 101 0.67 -14.41 21.17
N ASN A 102 1.85 -15.00 21.20
CA ASN A 102 2.22 -15.99 22.20
C ASN A 102 2.50 -15.37 23.57
N ASN A 103 2.70 -14.06 23.65
CA ASN A 103 2.94 -13.36 24.91
C ASN A 103 1.62 -12.92 25.57
N LYS A 104 0.91 -13.87 26.17
CA LYS A 104 -0.40 -13.65 26.83
C LYS A 104 -0.35 -12.73 28.07
N ARG A 105 0.84 -12.41 28.58
CA ARG A 105 0.98 -11.44 29.68
C ARG A 105 0.91 -10.00 29.16
N LEU A 106 1.38 -9.80 27.93
CA LEU A 106 1.45 -8.49 27.30
C LEU A 106 0.21 -8.20 26.44
N VAL A 107 -0.28 -9.21 25.73
CA VAL A 107 -1.36 -9.05 24.74
C VAL A 107 -2.66 -9.66 25.27
N LYS A 108 -3.70 -8.82 25.33
CA LYS A 108 -5.07 -9.24 25.64
C LYS A 108 -5.75 -9.82 24.41
N SER A 109 -5.65 -9.13 23.28
CA SER A 109 -6.17 -9.61 22.00
C SER A 109 -5.29 -9.11 20.84
N ILE A 110 -5.19 -9.92 19.80
CA ILE A 110 -4.55 -9.55 18.54
C ILE A 110 -5.25 -10.24 17.37
N SER A 111 -5.64 -9.48 16.37
CA SER A 111 -6.28 -9.97 15.15
C SER A 111 -5.82 -9.14 13.96
N ILE A 112 -5.84 -9.73 12.76
CA ILE A 112 -5.55 -8.98 11.55
C ILE A 112 -6.57 -7.85 11.38
N ALA A 113 -6.12 -6.67 10.99
CA ALA A 113 -6.99 -5.56 10.70
C ALA A 113 -7.60 -5.72 9.30
N ASP A 114 -8.90 -5.51 9.19
CA ASP A 114 -9.57 -5.42 7.90
C ASP A 114 -9.44 -3.99 7.36
N ASN A 115 -9.01 -3.88 6.10
CA ASN A 115 -8.83 -2.61 5.41
C ASN A 115 -9.89 -2.47 4.31
N ASP A 116 -11.17 -2.57 4.68
CA ASP A 116 -12.31 -2.54 3.76
C ASP A 116 -12.72 -1.12 3.34
N TYR A 117 -11.86 -0.12 3.59
CA TYR A 117 -12.11 1.23 3.13
C TYR A 117 -11.79 1.36 1.63
N THR A 118 -12.64 2.09 0.93
CA THR A 118 -12.50 2.40 -0.50
C THR A 118 -11.92 3.79 -0.76
N GLN A 119 -11.91 4.64 0.27
CA GLN A 119 -11.47 6.01 0.15
C GLN A 119 -9.96 6.10 -0.09
N GLY A 120 -9.55 6.88 -1.09
CA GLY A 120 -8.14 7.04 -1.44
C GLY A 120 -7.54 5.89 -2.26
N ILE A 121 -8.33 4.87 -2.59
CA ILE A 121 -7.92 3.75 -3.46
C ILE A 121 -8.13 4.13 -4.92
N TYR A 122 -7.13 3.89 -5.74
CA TYR A 122 -7.21 4.11 -7.19
C TYR A 122 -8.14 3.07 -7.85
N PRO A 123 -8.98 3.47 -8.83
CA PRO A 123 -9.18 4.83 -9.32
C PRO A 123 -9.93 5.70 -8.30
N LEU A 124 -9.44 6.95 -8.11
CA LEU A 124 -10.02 7.88 -7.12
C LEU A 124 -11.45 8.29 -7.46
N ASN A 125 -11.77 8.32 -8.75
CA ASN A 125 -13.10 8.55 -9.29
C ASN A 125 -13.62 7.26 -9.92
N GLY A 126 -14.84 6.84 -9.59
CA GLY A 126 -15.41 5.61 -10.15
C GLY A 126 -14.77 4.31 -9.61
N ASN A 127 -14.34 4.33 -8.37
CA ASN A 127 -13.91 3.10 -7.68
C ASN A 127 -15.05 2.09 -7.66
N LYS A 128 -14.76 0.85 -8.02
CA LYS A 128 -15.70 -0.27 -8.13
C LYS A 128 -15.95 -1.02 -6.82
N GLY A 129 -15.77 -0.36 -5.68
CA GLY A 129 -15.81 -0.99 -4.37
C GLY A 129 -14.48 -1.69 -4.01
N TRP A 130 -13.41 -1.38 -4.74
CA TRP A 130 -12.09 -1.93 -4.43
C TRP A 130 -11.55 -1.33 -3.15
N THR A 131 -10.92 -2.19 -2.36
CA THR A 131 -10.29 -1.86 -1.09
C THR A 131 -8.80 -2.18 -1.13
N VAL A 132 -8.09 -1.90 -0.05
CA VAL A 132 -6.67 -2.30 0.07
C VAL A 132 -6.54 -3.82 0.07
N ASP A 133 -7.49 -4.51 0.68
CA ASP A 133 -7.45 -5.96 0.84
C ASP A 133 -8.01 -6.72 -0.36
N ASN A 134 -8.88 -6.06 -1.17
CA ASN A 134 -9.53 -6.65 -2.34
C ASN A 134 -9.54 -5.63 -3.48
N TYR A 135 -8.69 -5.82 -4.46
CA TYR A 135 -8.44 -4.86 -5.54
C TYR A 135 -8.37 -5.53 -6.90
N GLY A 136 -8.92 -4.89 -7.92
CA GLY A 136 -8.85 -5.38 -9.28
C GLY A 136 -10.03 -6.30 -9.66
N PRO A 137 -9.88 -7.10 -10.73
CA PRO A 137 -8.68 -7.24 -11.58
C PRO A 137 -8.38 -5.99 -12.44
N VAL A 138 -7.09 -5.71 -12.63
CA VAL A 138 -6.60 -4.64 -13.52
C VAL A 138 -5.61 -5.22 -14.51
N TRP A 139 -5.93 -5.14 -15.80
CA TRP A 139 -4.98 -5.48 -16.85
C TRP A 139 -3.98 -4.33 -17.05
N ILE A 140 -2.69 -4.65 -17.09
CA ILE A 140 -1.62 -3.67 -17.31
C ILE A 140 -1.35 -3.59 -18.82
N PRO A 141 -1.60 -2.44 -19.47
CA PRO A 141 -1.45 -2.31 -20.92
C PRO A 141 -0.04 -2.66 -21.40
N LYS A 142 0.04 -3.38 -22.52
CA LYS A 142 1.29 -3.75 -23.18
C LYS A 142 1.46 -2.97 -24.47
N ARG A 143 2.69 -2.62 -24.79
CA ARG A 143 3.01 -1.90 -26.02
C ARG A 143 2.55 -2.68 -27.25
N GLY A 144 1.85 -2.00 -28.15
CA GLY A 144 1.31 -2.58 -29.38
C GLY A 144 -0.06 -3.26 -29.22
N GLU A 145 -0.58 -3.38 -28.02
CA GLU A 145 -1.93 -3.87 -27.79
C GLU A 145 -2.93 -2.72 -27.65
N SER A 146 -4.18 -3.00 -28.02
CA SER A 146 -5.27 -2.05 -27.94
C SER A 146 -6.25 -2.48 -26.85
N ILE A 147 -6.77 -1.52 -26.10
CA ILE A 147 -7.83 -1.74 -25.12
C ILE A 147 -9.10 -1.01 -25.57
N LYS A 148 -10.23 -1.69 -25.56
CA LYS A 148 -11.52 -1.04 -25.76
C LYS A 148 -11.90 -0.35 -24.45
N LEU A 149 -12.04 0.98 -24.51
CA LEU A 149 -12.52 1.76 -23.38
C LEU A 149 -14.03 1.76 -23.34
N ASP A 150 -14.60 1.55 -22.17
CA ASP A 150 -16.03 1.61 -21.87
C ASP A 150 -16.23 2.23 -20.48
N MET A 151 -17.49 2.38 -20.08
CA MET A 151 -17.83 2.96 -18.77
C MET A 151 -17.33 2.12 -17.59
N ASP A 152 -17.05 0.85 -17.83
CA ASP A 152 -16.59 -0.06 -16.80
C ASP A 152 -15.08 0.02 -16.51
N ASN A 153 -14.29 0.45 -17.49
CA ASN A 153 -12.83 0.47 -17.34
C ASN A 153 -12.19 1.84 -17.49
N ILE A 154 -12.93 2.83 -18.02
CA ILE A 154 -12.37 4.17 -18.25
C ILE A 154 -11.75 4.79 -17.00
N ALA A 155 -12.36 4.61 -15.84
CA ALA A 155 -11.86 5.17 -14.58
C ALA A 155 -10.45 4.64 -14.24
N VAL A 156 -10.16 3.39 -14.62
CA VAL A 156 -8.85 2.76 -14.40
C VAL A 156 -7.79 3.31 -15.36
N TYR A 157 -8.16 3.62 -16.60
CA TYR A 157 -7.21 4.00 -17.65
C TYR A 157 -7.17 5.49 -17.95
N GLU A 158 -8.10 6.30 -17.43
CA GLU A 158 -8.17 7.74 -17.64
C GLU A 158 -6.84 8.45 -17.29
N ARG A 159 -6.29 8.15 -16.13
CA ARG A 159 -5.08 8.82 -15.65
C ARG A 159 -3.83 8.51 -16.50
N PRO A 160 -3.52 7.26 -16.86
CA PRO A 160 -2.45 6.95 -17.80
C PRO A 160 -2.64 7.59 -19.18
N ILE A 161 -3.88 7.68 -19.69
CA ILE A 161 -4.19 8.28 -20.99
C ILE A 161 -4.00 9.80 -20.96
N SER A 162 -4.45 10.44 -19.87
CA SER A 162 -4.38 11.89 -19.68
C SER A 162 -2.99 12.39 -19.30
N PHE A 163 -2.12 11.48 -18.83
CA PHE A 163 -0.76 11.81 -18.47
C PHE A 163 0.10 11.95 -19.73
N ARG A 164 0.27 13.18 -20.20
CA ARG A 164 1.30 13.49 -21.19
C ARG A 164 2.61 13.70 -20.43
N PRO A 165 3.66 12.88 -20.67
CA PRO A 165 4.99 13.25 -20.23
C PRO A 165 5.30 14.62 -20.81
N LEU A 166 5.79 15.56 -19.98
CA LEU A 166 6.32 16.82 -20.47
C LEU A 166 7.38 16.43 -21.48
N SER A 167 7.08 16.64 -22.78
CA SER A 167 8.07 16.53 -23.84
C SER A 167 9.25 17.39 -23.42
N GLN A 168 10.42 16.79 -23.36
CA GLN A 168 11.67 17.52 -23.30
C GLN A 168 11.75 18.28 -24.62
N GLU A 169 11.44 19.56 -24.59
CA GLU A 169 11.96 20.52 -25.54
C GLU A 169 13.37 20.93 -25.12
#